data_d7a03cc4221c25da89d945759f51d92c
#
_entry.id   d7a03cc4221c25da89d945759f51d92c
#
_cell.length_a   1.000
_cell.length_b   1.000
_cell.length_c   1.000
_cell.angle_alpha   90.00
_cell.angle_beta   90.00
_cell.angle_gamma   90.00
#
_symmetry.space_group_name_H-M   'P 1'
#
loop_
_entity.id
_entity.type
_entity.pdbx_description
1 polymer ?
#
loop_
_entity_poly.entity_id
_entity_poly.type
_entity_poly.pdbx_seq_one_letter_code
_entity_poly.pdbx_strand_id
1 'polypeptide(L)'
;KEFSEENAVQTAKALNIIQPDFIRVHATGIKPESKLGEFVRDGSFTLQSEEEIVIEQKLFLQRLQEMDSYYVNEHIINLLLEVRGNLQTEKQEMLSAIDRFLSLSPDEKLLFTIGRRLNIFFLLDDLKKPELHKKAEESLRKILSKSPDVDFAALCNYIRQSQI
;
A
#
# COMPACT_ATOMS: atom_id res chain seq x y z
N LYS A 1 -13.07 0.47 -3.65
CA LYS A 1 -12.39 0.81 -4.91
C LYS A 1 -13.04 1.99 -5.63
N GLU A 2 -14.36 1.97 -5.81
CA GLU A 2 -15.09 2.96 -6.62
C GLU A 2 -14.94 4.41 -6.13
N PHE A 3 -14.79 4.62 -4.83
CA PHE A 3 -14.68 5.95 -4.21
C PHE A 3 -13.25 6.33 -3.82
N SER A 4 -12.23 5.56 -4.22
CA SER A 4 -10.85 5.78 -3.74
C SER A 4 -10.29 7.13 -4.18
N GLU A 5 -10.54 7.55 -5.42
CA GLU A 5 -10.11 8.85 -5.92
C GLU A 5 -10.81 10.00 -5.19
N GLU A 6 -12.12 9.91 -5.03
CA GLU A 6 -12.89 10.92 -4.30
C GLU A 6 -12.44 11.00 -2.82
N ASN A 7 -12.26 9.85 -2.17
CA ASN A 7 -11.76 9.76 -0.80
C ASN A 7 -10.39 10.46 -0.66
N ALA A 8 -9.44 10.17 -1.54
CA ALA A 8 -8.12 10.80 -1.52
C ALA A 8 -8.22 12.32 -1.67
N VAL A 9 -9.02 12.80 -2.62
CA VAL A 9 -9.20 14.24 -2.90
C VAL A 9 -9.90 14.97 -1.76
N GLN A 10 -11.01 14.44 -1.24
CA GLN A 10 -11.78 15.10 -0.17
C GLN A 10 -11.01 15.07 1.16
N THR A 11 -10.31 13.97 1.47
CA THR A 11 -9.46 13.89 2.66
C THR A 11 -8.32 14.91 2.59
N ALA A 12 -7.64 15.01 1.43
CA ALA A 12 -6.58 16.00 1.24
C ALA A 12 -7.11 17.45 1.41
N LYS A 13 -8.30 17.77 0.86
CA LYS A 13 -8.93 19.08 1.03
C LYS A 13 -9.17 19.40 2.51
N ALA A 14 -9.70 18.46 3.28
CA ALA A 14 -9.94 18.65 4.71
C ALA A 14 -8.62 18.89 5.46
N LEU A 15 -7.59 18.10 5.19
CA LEU A 15 -6.28 18.24 5.86
C LEU A 15 -5.55 19.53 5.45
N ASN A 16 -5.72 20.00 4.23
CA ASN A 16 -5.18 21.30 3.80
C ASN A 16 -5.79 22.48 4.59
N ILE A 17 -7.03 22.33 5.09
CA ILE A 17 -7.67 23.33 5.95
C ILE A 17 -7.21 23.18 7.41
N ILE A 18 -7.14 21.93 7.91
CA ILE A 18 -6.81 21.62 9.30
C ILE A 18 -5.33 21.88 9.60
N GLN A 19 -4.44 21.58 8.65
CA GLN A 19 -2.97 21.69 8.77
C GLN A 19 -2.43 21.02 10.05
N PRO A 20 -2.66 19.70 10.25
CA PRO A 20 -2.22 19.01 11.45
C PRO A 20 -0.69 18.85 11.47
N ASP A 21 -0.10 18.71 12.67
CA ASP A 21 1.34 18.44 12.81
C ASP A 21 1.74 17.07 12.20
N PHE A 22 0.83 16.09 12.28
CA PHE A 22 1.07 14.72 11.79
C PHE A 22 -0.10 14.21 10.96
N ILE A 23 0.22 13.58 9.82
CA ILE A 23 -0.72 12.83 8.98
C ILE A 23 -0.27 11.38 8.96
N ARG A 24 -0.99 10.51 9.65
CA ARG A 24 -0.68 9.08 9.69
C ARG A 24 -1.66 8.30 8.85
N VAL A 25 -1.16 7.56 7.87
CA VAL A 25 -1.97 6.72 6.98
C VAL A 25 -1.78 5.25 7.27
N HIS A 26 -2.87 4.49 7.12
CA HIS A 26 -2.88 3.04 7.28
C HIS A 26 -3.67 2.41 6.14
N ALA A 27 -3.12 1.38 5.50
CA ALA A 27 -3.92 0.48 4.70
C ALA A 27 -4.92 -0.27 5.60
N THR A 28 -6.05 -0.67 5.05
CA THR A 28 -7.08 -1.37 5.81
C THR A 28 -7.00 -2.88 5.58
N GLY A 29 -6.98 -3.66 6.67
CA GLY A 29 -7.24 -5.09 6.65
C GLY A 29 -8.71 -5.35 6.93
N ILE A 30 -9.45 -5.88 5.96
CA ILE A 30 -10.90 -6.06 6.05
C ILE A 30 -11.20 -7.45 6.60
N LYS A 31 -11.67 -7.53 7.83
CA LYS A 31 -12.06 -8.80 8.47
C LYS A 31 -13.38 -9.33 7.89
N PRO A 32 -13.49 -10.65 7.60
CA PRO A 32 -14.73 -11.22 7.04
C PRO A 32 -15.97 -10.99 7.87
N GLU A 33 -15.87 -10.98 9.19
CA GLU A 33 -16.97 -10.76 10.13
C GLU A 33 -17.36 -9.28 10.32
N SER A 34 -16.59 -8.36 9.74
CA SER A 34 -16.91 -6.92 9.80
C SER A 34 -18.02 -6.55 8.81
N LYS A 35 -18.65 -5.39 9.05
CA LYS A 35 -19.67 -4.87 8.11
C LYS A 35 -19.10 -4.66 6.69
N LEU A 36 -17.84 -4.19 6.60
CA LEU A 36 -17.15 -4.04 5.32
C LEU A 36 -16.86 -5.41 4.68
N GLY A 37 -16.55 -6.43 5.50
CA GLY A 37 -16.41 -7.81 5.05
C GLY A 37 -17.69 -8.41 4.47
N GLU A 38 -18.86 -8.04 5.00
CA GLU A 38 -20.16 -8.40 4.39
C GLU A 38 -20.29 -7.80 2.98
N PHE A 39 -19.94 -6.51 2.81
CA PHE A 39 -20.00 -5.83 1.51
C PHE A 39 -19.00 -6.41 0.49
N VAL A 40 -17.85 -6.93 0.94
CA VAL A 40 -16.95 -7.67 0.05
C VAL A 40 -17.59 -8.99 -0.40
N ARG A 41 -18.23 -9.73 0.50
CA ARG A 41 -18.85 -11.02 0.17
C ARG A 41 -20.08 -10.90 -0.75
N ASP A 42 -20.88 -9.85 -0.60
CA ASP A 42 -22.07 -9.61 -1.44
C ASP A 42 -21.75 -8.87 -2.74
N GLY A 43 -20.48 -8.48 -2.95
CA GLY A 43 -19.99 -7.81 -4.15
C GLY A 43 -20.29 -6.31 -4.21
N SER A 44 -20.86 -5.71 -3.14
CA SER A 44 -21.13 -4.27 -3.09
C SER A 44 -19.87 -3.43 -2.75
N PHE A 45 -18.77 -4.08 -2.34
CA PHE A 45 -17.48 -3.47 -2.15
C PHE A 45 -16.38 -4.31 -2.79
N THR A 46 -15.64 -3.71 -3.71
CA THR A 46 -14.48 -4.35 -4.36
C THR A 46 -13.18 -4.02 -3.62
N LEU A 47 -12.41 -5.04 -3.27
CA LEU A 47 -11.06 -4.87 -2.71
C LEU A 47 -10.15 -4.15 -3.72
N GLN A 48 -9.31 -3.26 -3.20
CA GLN A 48 -8.20 -2.72 -3.98
C GLN A 48 -7.01 -3.68 -3.95
N SER A 49 -6.33 -3.80 -5.09
CA SER A 49 -4.99 -4.37 -5.15
C SER A 49 -3.99 -3.47 -4.40
N GLU A 50 -2.82 -3.99 -4.10
CA GLU A 50 -1.76 -3.20 -3.46
C GLU A 50 -1.30 -2.04 -4.36
N GLU A 51 -1.27 -2.23 -5.67
CA GLU A 51 -0.94 -1.17 -6.63
C GLU A 51 -2.01 -0.07 -6.63
N GLU A 52 -3.29 -0.42 -6.59
CA GLU A 52 -4.39 0.56 -6.51
C GLU A 52 -4.35 1.38 -5.22
N ILE A 53 -3.98 0.75 -4.09
CA ILE A 53 -3.77 1.46 -2.81
C ILE A 53 -2.61 2.46 -2.94
N VAL A 54 -1.52 2.10 -3.62
CA VAL A 54 -0.38 2.99 -3.85
C VAL A 54 -0.75 4.14 -4.79
N ILE A 55 -1.58 3.89 -5.82
CA ILE A 55 -2.10 4.93 -6.72
C ILE A 55 -2.97 5.94 -5.94
N GLU A 56 -3.87 5.45 -5.07
CA GLU A 56 -4.66 6.31 -4.19
C GLU A 56 -3.77 7.13 -3.26
N GLN A 57 -2.75 6.52 -2.66
CA GLN A 57 -1.76 7.21 -1.82
C GLN A 57 -1.00 8.30 -2.59
N LYS A 58 -0.61 8.02 -3.84
CA LYS A 58 0.01 9.02 -4.72
C LYS A 58 -0.89 10.22 -4.94
N LEU A 59 -2.14 9.98 -5.33
CA LEU A 59 -3.13 11.03 -5.55
C LEU A 59 -3.34 11.86 -4.28
N PHE A 60 -3.48 11.21 -3.13
CA PHE A 60 -3.63 11.86 -1.83
C PHE A 60 -2.44 12.80 -1.55
N LEU A 61 -1.19 12.31 -1.65
CA LEU A 61 0.01 13.13 -1.46
C LEU A 61 0.09 14.29 -2.46
N GLN A 62 -0.26 14.09 -3.73
CA GLN A 62 -0.26 15.15 -4.73
C GLN A 62 -1.26 16.27 -4.38
N ARG A 63 -2.40 15.95 -3.76
CA ARG A 63 -3.45 16.90 -3.37
C ARG A 63 -3.20 17.60 -2.04
N LEU A 64 -2.33 17.06 -1.20
CA LEU A 64 -1.86 17.78 -0.02
C LEU A 64 -1.03 19.00 -0.44
N GLN A 65 -1.28 20.16 0.18
CA GLN A 65 -0.46 21.35 -0.01
C GLN A 65 0.87 21.21 0.73
N GLU A 66 1.82 22.05 0.40
CA GLU A 66 3.04 22.22 1.21
C GLU A 66 2.65 22.80 2.55
N MET A 67 2.89 22.04 3.61
CA MET A 67 2.60 22.43 4.99
C MET A 67 3.64 21.79 5.90
N ASP A 68 3.89 22.38 7.05
CA ASP A 68 4.82 21.84 8.06
C ASP A 68 4.15 20.69 8.83
N SER A 69 3.80 19.63 8.10
CA SER A 69 3.22 18.41 8.63
C SER A 69 4.14 17.23 8.33
N TYR A 70 4.31 16.34 9.30
CA TYR A 70 5.05 15.12 9.09
C TYR A 70 4.10 13.98 8.62
N TYR A 71 4.34 13.47 7.42
CA TYR A 71 3.60 12.34 6.85
C TYR A 71 4.20 11.02 7.33
N VAL A 72 3.38 10.17 7.94
CA VAL A 72 3.80 8.90 8.55
C VAL A 72 3.11 7.73 7.88
N ASN A 73 3.89 6.84 7.27
CA ASN A 73 3.43 5.64 6.56
C ASN A 73 4.14 4.35 7.06
N GLU A 74 4.56 4.34 8.32
CA GLU A 74 5.44 3.29 8.87
C GLU A 74 4.70 2.07 9.41
N HIS A 75 3.37 1.99 9.28
CA HIS A 75 2.63 0.83 9.77
C HIS A 75 2.99 -0.42 8.96
N ILE A 76 3.15 -1.57 9.65
CA ILE A 76 3.59 -2.83 9.04
C ILE A 76 2.71 -3.28 7.84
N ILE A 77 1.42 -2.93 7.86
CA ILE A 77 0.48 -3.27 6.79
C ILE A 77 0.56 -2.34 5.58
N ASN A 78 1.28 -1.22 5.65
CA ASN A 78 1.51 -0.36 4.49
C ASN A 78 2.56 -0.97 3.56
N LEU A 79 2.41 -0.77 2.26
CA LEU A 79 3.31 -1.38 1.28
C LEU A 79 4.68 -0.69 1.23
N LEU A 80 4.70 0.64 1.11
CA LEU A 80 5.90 1.46 0.91
C LEU A 80 6.25 2.22 2.19
N LEU A 81 7.04 1.63 3.09
CA LEU A 81 7.39 2.24 4.39
C LEU A 81 8.30 3.47 4.26
N GLU A 82 9.01 3.61 3.13
CA GLU A 82 9.85 4.76 2.82
C GLU A 82 9.07 6.02 2.43
N VAL A 83 7.77 5.92 2.18
CA VAL A 83 6.92 7.08 1.86
C VAL A 83 6.55 7.79 3.15
N ARG A 84 7.50 8.55 3.69
CA ARG A 84 7.38 9.32 4.94
C ARG A 84 8.30 10.53 4.91
N GLY A 85 7.96 11.57 5.65
CA GLY A 85 8.77 12.78 5.75
C GLY A 85 7.93 14.03 5.94
N ASN A 86 8.59 15.16 6.01
CA ASN A 86 7.93 16.46 6.11
C ASN A 86 7.37 16.88 4.74
N LEU A 87 6.08 17.26 4.69
CA LEU A 87 5.40 17.62 3.43
C LEU A 87 5.95 18.88 2.78
N GLN A 88 6.54 19.78 3.56
CA GLN A 88 7.10 21.02 3.04
C GLN A 88 8.45 20.79 2.34
N THR A 89 9.26 19.88 2.84
CA THR A 89 10.65 19.69 2.39
C THR A 89 10.90 18.37 1.65
N GLU A 90 10.14 17.30 1.94
CA GLU A 90 10.44 15.94 1.47
C GLU A 90 9.30 15.33 0.61
N LYS A 91 8.29 16.12 0.24
CA LYS A 91 7.13 15.63 -0.53
C LYS A 91 7.56 15.02 -1.88
N GLN A 92 8.54 15.61 -2.55
CA GLN A 92 9.02 15.12 -3.84
C GLN A 92 9.76 13.79 -3.74
N GLU A 93 10.52 13.57 -2.66
CA GLU A 93 11.17 12.30 -2.36
C GLU A 93 10.13 11.19 -2.13
N MET A 94 9.06 11.49 -1.37
CA MET A 94 7.96 10.57 -1.15
C MET A 94 7.25 10.20 -2.46
N LEU A 95 6.94 11.18 -3.31
CA LEU A 95 6.35 10.93 -4.62
C LEU A 95 7.28 10.12 -5.53
N SER A 96 8.59 10.41 -5.50
CA SER A 96 9.59 9.65 -6.25
C SER A 96 9.67 8.19 -5.79
N ALA A 97 9.55 7.91 -4.50
CA ALA A 97 9.51 6.54 -3.98
C ALA A 97 8.29 5.77 -4.52
N ILE A 98 7.12 6.43 -4.54
CA ILE A 98 5.91 5.86 -5.14
C ILE A 98 6.10 5.59 -6.64
N ASP A 99 6.65 6.57 -7.38
CA ASP A 99 6.86 6.44 -8.82
C ASP A 99 7.85 5.32 -9.16
N ARG A 100 8.88 5.12 -8.35
CA ARG A 100 9.80 3.97 -8.47
C ARG A 100 9.04 2.64 -8.40
N PHE A 101 8.14 2.46 -7.43
CA PHE A 101 7.33 1.26 -7.33
C PHE A 101 6.39 1.12 -8.55
N LEU A 102 5.69 2.18 -8.92
CA LEU A 102 4.74 2.15 -10.04
C LEU A 102 5.40 1.88 -11.40
N SER A 103 6.70 2.21 -11.55
CA SER A 103 7.49 1.96 -12.78
C SER A 103 8.07 0.56 -12.87
N LEU A 104 8.00 -0.26 -11.81
CA LEU A 104 8.42 -1.66 -11.86
C LEU A 104 7.57 -2.46 -12.87
N SER A 105 8.16 -3.51 -13.42
CA SER A 105 7.41 -4.50 -14.21
C SER A 105 6.31 -5.16 -13.37
N PRO A 106 5.25 -5.70 -13.98
CA PRO A 106 4.19 -6.41 -13.24
C PRO A 106 4.73 -7.52 -12.34
N ASP A 107 5.72 -8.27 -12.80
CA ASP A 107 6.32 -9.37 -12.04
C ASP A 107 7.11 -8.86 -10.83
N GLU A 108 7.87 -7.77 -10.98
CA GLU A 108 8.59 -7.15 -9.87
C GLU A 108 7.64 -6.53 -8.84
N LYS A 109 6.54 -5.88 -9.28
CA LYS A 109 5.49 -5.36 -8.39
C LYS A 109 4.89 -6.49 -7.56
N LEU A 110 4.55 -7.62 -8.22
CA LEU A 110 4.00 -8.78 -7.54
C LEU A 110 5.00 -9.38 -6.56
N LEU A 111 6.26 -9.55 -6.99
CA LEU A 111 7.32 -10.07 -6.13
C LEU A 111 7.54 -9.19 -4.90
N PHE A 112 7.63 -7.87 -5.08
CA PHE A 112 7.77 -6.92 -3.98
C PHE A 112 6.57 -6.99 -3.04
N THR A 113 5.35 -6.98 -3.58
CA THR A 113 4.12 -7.05 -2.81
C THR A 113 4.08 -8.29 -1.92
N ILE A 114 4.33 -9.47 -2.49
CA ILE A 114 4.33 -10.73 -1.73
C ILE A 114 5.48 -10.75 -0.72
N GLY A 115 6.67 -10.30 -1.10
CA GLY A 115 7.80 -10.18 -0.19
C GLY A 115 7.51 -9.26 1.01
N ARG A 116 6.82 -8.14 0.79
CA ARG A 116 6.36 -7.24 1.86
C ARG A 116 5.34 -7.94 2.77
N ARG A 117 4.32 -8.58 2.20
CA ARG A 117 3.28 -9.29 2.99
C ARG A 117 3.83 -10.44 3.82
N LEU A 118 4.92 -11.07 3.37
CA LEU A 118 5.61 -12.15 4.09
C LEU A 118 6.76 -11.66 4.99
N ASN A 119 6.94 -10.34 5.17
CA ASN A 119 8.02 -9.74 5.96
C ASN A 119 9.43 -10.13 5.47
N ILE A 120 9.58 -10.35 4.16
CA ILE A 120 10.87 -10.59 3.50
C ILE A 120 11.50 -9.26 3.09
N PHE A 121 10.70 -8.37 2.49
CA PHE A 121 11.09 -7.02 2.13
C PHE A 121 10.51 -6.00 3.10
N PHE A 122 11.21 -4.92 3.35
CA PHE A 122 10.74 -3.75 4.11
C PHE A 122 10.79 -2.47 3.27
N LEU A 123 11.82 -2.32 2.46
CA LEU A 123 12.02 -1.18 1.56
C LEU A 123 12.09 -1.65 0.11
N LEU A 124 11.80 -0.77 -0.83
CA LEU A 124 11.81 -1.10 -2.26
C LEU A 124 13.20 -1.56 -2.73
N ASP A 125 14.27 -1.01 -2.15
CA ASP A 125 15.64 -1.42 -2.46
C ASP A 125 16.00 -2.84 -1.98
N ASP A 126 15.17 -3.47 -1.15
CA ASP A 126 15.35 -4.88 -0.78
C ASP A 126 15.21 -5.84 -1.97
N LEU A 127 14.49 -5.42 -3.02
CA LEU A 127 14.44 -6.15 -4.30
C LEU A 127 15.82 -6.40 -4.91
N LYS A 128 16.77 -5.49 -4.67
CA LYS A 128 18.16 -5.58 -5.20
C LYS A 128 19.06 -6.53 -4.41
N LYS A 129 18.59 -7.03 -3.24
CA LYS A 129 19.36 -7.93 -2.38
C LYS A 129 19.14 -9.38 -2.82
N PRO A 130 20.15 -10.09 -3.39
CA PRO A 130 19.96 -11.40 -4.01
C PRO A 130 19.33 -12.45 -3.09
N GLU A 131 19.73 -12.47 -1.83
CA GLU A 131 19.21 -13.40 -0.81
C GLU A 131 17.72 -13.21 -0.54
N LEU A 132 17.30 -11.94 -0.38
CA LEU A 132 15.89 -11.59 -0.12
C LEU A 132 15.05 -11.82 -1.37
N HIS A 133 15.58 -11.45 -2.55
CA HIS A 133 14.93 -11.68 -3.83
C HIS A 133 14.64 -13.17 -4.05
N LYS A 134 15.65 -14.02 -3.89
CA LYS A 134 15.51 -15.48 -4.01
C LYS A 134 14.46 -16.04 -3.05
N LYS A 135 14.47 -15.60 -1.78
CA LYS A 135 13.50 -16.02 -0.77
C LYS A 135 12.08 -15.63 -1.14
N ALA A 136 11.89 -14.42 -1.68
CA ALA A 136 10.58 -13.94 -2.14
C ALA A 136 10.08 -14.74 -3.35
N GLU A 137 10.95 -14.99 -4.35
CA GLU A 137 10.63 -15.84 -5.52
C GLU A 137 10.22 -17.25 -5.12
N GLU A 138 10.96 -17.89 -4.21
CA GLU A 138 10.62 -19.24 -3.71
C GLU A 138 9.26 -19.25 -3.02
N SER A 139 8.95 -18.19 -2.26
CA SER A 139 7.67 -18.05 -1.57
C SER A 139 6.52 -17.84 -2.57
N LEU A 140 6.69 -16.95 -3.55
CA LEU A 140 5.72 -16.71 -4.61
C LEU A 140 5.47 -18.01 -5.43
N ARG A 141 6.52 -18.73 -5.79
CA ARG A 141 6.41 -20.01 -6.51
C ARG A 141 5.63 -21.06 -5.70
N LYS A 142 5.83 -21.12 -4.37
CA LYS A 142 5.06 -22.00 -3.48
C LYS A 142 3.58 -21.62 -3.42
N ILE A 143 3.24 -20.33 -3.42
CA ILE A 143 1.85 -19.86 -3.48
C ILE A 143 1.22 -20.30 -4.80
N LEU A 144 1.83 -19.99 -5.93
CA LEU A 144 1.32 -20.31 -7.25
C LEU A 144 1.20 -21.83 -7.50
N SER A 145 2.12 -22.64 -6.94
CA SER A 145 2.04 -24.09 -7.07
C SER A 145 0.85 -24.72 -6.32
N LYS A 146 0.40 -24.07 -5.22
CA LYS A 146 -0.76 -24.52 -4.43
C LYS A 146 -2.08 -23.94 -4.94
N SER A 147 -2.05 -22.75 -5.50
CA SER A 147 -3.21 -22.00 -5.98
C SER A 147 -2.84 -21.21 -7.23
N PRO A 148 -2.86 -21.84 -8.43
CA PRO A 148 -2.47 -21.18 -9.67
C PRO A 148 -3.30 -19.93 -10.01
N ASP A 149 -4.59 -19.96 -9.65
CA ASP A 149 -5.56 -18.88 -9.91
C ASP A 149 -5.80 -18.02 -8.66
N VAL A 150 -4.77 -17.83 -7.82
CA VAL A 150 -4.91 -17.06 -6.58
C VAL A 150 -5.28 -15.59 -6.86
N ASP A 151 -6.34 -15.13 -6.19
CA ASP A 151 -6.63 -13.69 -6.11
C ASP A 151 -5.65 -13.03 -5.13
N PHE A 152 -4.66 -12.31 -5.69
CA PHE A 152 -3.65 -11.63 -4.89
C PHE A 152 -4.19 -10.49 -4.03
N ALA A 153 -5.29 -9.81 -4.45
CA ALA A 153 -5.90 -8.77 -3.63
C ALA A 153 -6.53 -9.38 -2.37
N ALA A 154 -7.26 -10.50 -2.52
CA ALA A 154 -7.81 -11.24 -1.41
C ALA A 154 -6.73 -11.83 -0.49
N LEU A 155 -5.66 -12.41 -1.06
CA LEU A 155 -4.53 -12.95 -0.30
C LEU A 155 -3.83 -11.86 0.51
N CYS A 156 -3.54 -10.71 -0.09
CA CYS A 156 -2.89 -9.60 0.60
C CYS A 156 -3.78 -9.03 1.70
N ASN A 157 -5.10 -8.92 1.47
CA ASN A 157 -6.04 -8.52 2.51
C ASN A 157 -6.05 -9.53 3.68
N TYR A 158 -6.07 -10.83 3.41
CA TYR A 158 -6.00 -11.88 4.43
C TYR A 158 -4.73 -11.76 5.29
N ILE A 159 -3.57 -11.54 4.66
CA ILE A 159 -2.32 -11.38 5.39
C ILE A 159 -2.34 -10.10 6.23
N ARG A 160 -2.84 -8.97 5.70
CA ARG A 160 -2.99 -7.72 6.46
C ARG A 160 -3.83 -7.90 7.73
N GLN A 161 -4.91 -8.67 7.67
CA GLN A 161 -5.75 -8.95 8.85
C GLN A 161 -4.97 -9.61 9.99
N SER A 162 -4.00 -10.47 9.67
CA SER A 162 -3.19 -11.17 10.67
C SER A 162 -2.07 -10.32 11.28
N GLN A 163 -1.86 -9.11 10.76
CA GLN A 163 -0.82 -8.17 11.20
C GLN A 163 -1.38 -7.01 12.05
N ILE A 164 -2.68 -7.05 12.37
CA ILE A 164 -3.40 -6.02 13.15
C ILE A 164 -3.73 -6.54 14.54
#